data_407ef82483fce29aa1b60491ee8c874d
#
_entry.id   407ef82483fce29aa1b60491ee8c874d
#
_cell.length_a   1.000
_cell.length_b   1.000
_cell.length_c   1.000
_cell.angle_alpha   90.00
_cell.angle_beta   90.00
_cell.angle_gamma   90.00
#
_symmetry.space_group_name_H-M   'P 1'
#
loop_
_entity.id
_entity.type
_entity.pdbx_description
1 polymer ?
#
loop_
_entity_poly.entity_id
_entity_poly.type
_entity_poly.pdbx_seq_one_letter_code
_entity_poly.pdbx_strand_id
1 'polypeptide(L)'
;MKIGTMLEDVVPSLFRRPATELYPLIRRGIPERLRGQLRWYADRCTGCGLCTKDCPANALELMVLEKKSKRFVMRYHLDRCVFCAQCVQSCRFHGLEMSDERWELAALTREPFVIYYGDEADIRSVLGQPAPTEIVPVT
;
A
#
# COMPACT_ATOMS: atom_id res chain seq x y z
N MET A 1 29.84 -38.66 -8.82
CA MET A 1 28.51 -38.14 -8.47
C MET A 1 27.59 -39.33 -8.29
N LYS A 2 26.98 -39.51 -7.10
CA LYS A 2 26.02 -40.60 -6.89
C LYS A 2 24.69 -40.19 -7.51
N ILE A 3 24.33 -40.90 -8.60
CA ILE A 3 23.01 -40.73 -9.23
C ILE A 3 21.96 -41.22 -8.23
N GLY A 4 21.03 -40.33 -7.80
CA GLY A 4 19.99 -40.69 -6.86
C GLY A 4 20.15 -40.18 -5.42
N THR A 5 21.05 -39.25 -5.13
CA THR A 5 21.24 -38.68 -3.77
C THR A 5 19.98 -37.98 -3.23
N MET A 6 19.08 -37.51 -4.11
CA MET A 6 17.84 -36.87 -3.75
C MET A 6 16.64 -37.83 -3.67
N LEU A 7 16.80 -39.09 -3.97
CA LEU A 7 15.70 -40.06 -3.99
C LEU A 7 15.11 -40.26 -2.59
N GLU A 8 15.97 -40.23 -1.57
CA GLU A 8 15.56 -40.34 -0.16
C GLU A 8 14.66 -39.18 0.30
N ASP A 9 14.79 -37.99 -0.34
CA ASP A 9 13.95 -36.83 -0.03
C ASP A 9 12.71 -36.76 -0.94
N VAL A 10 12.84 -37.19 -2.21
CA VAL A 10 11.74 -37.14 -3.19
C VAL A 10 10.65 -38.16 -2.88
N VAL A 11 11.03 -39.40 -2.53
CA VAL A 11 10.04 -40.46 -2.26
C VAL A 11 9.13 -40.12 -1.06
N PRO A 12 9.66 -39.68 0.10
CA PRO A 12 8.79 -39.24 1.21
C PRO A 12 7.96 -38.00 0.88
N SER A 13 8.45 -37.10 0.02
CA SER A 13 7.74 -35.87 -0.34
C SER A 13 6.46 -36.14 -1.14
N LEU A 14 6.40 -37.23 -1.90
CA LEU A 14 5.19 -37.65 -2.65
C LEU A 14 4.01 -37.98 -1.72
N PHE A 15 4.30 -38.43 -0.51
CA PHE A 15 3.27 -38.84 0.47
C PHE A 15 3.03 -37.79 1.56
N ARG A 16 3.81 -36.71 1.58
CA ARG A 16 3.61 -35.61 2.52
C ARG A 16 2.50 -34.69 2.04
N ARG A 17 1.75 -34.16 2.99
CA ARG A 17 0.78 -33.10 2.73
C ARG A 17 1.50 -31.89 2.14
N PRO A 18 0.99 -31.26 1.05
CA PRO A 18 1.61 -30.07 0.47
C PRO A 18 1.69 -28.96 1.52
N ALA A 19 2.82 -28.25 1.56
CA ALA A 19 3.01 -27.10 2.43
C ALA A 19 2.36 -25.82 1.88
N THR A 20 1.90 -25.89 0.62
CA THR A 20 1.21 -24.79 -0.06
C THR A 20 -0.22 -24.65 0.41
N GLU A 21 -0.71 -23.41 0.45
CA GLU A 21 -2.09 -23.09 0.74
C GLU A 21 -2.92 -23.00 -0.54
N LEU A 22 -4.19 -23.34 -0.42
CA LEU A 22 -5.15 -23.23 -1.52
C LEU A 22 -5.66 -21.78 -1.63
N TYR A 23 -4.75 -20.84 -1.78
CA TYR A 23 -5.10 -19.45 -2.04
C TYR A 23 -5.64 -19.32 -3.49
N PRO A 24 -6.71 -18.53 -3.77
CA PRO A 24 -7.47 -17.66 -2.85
C PRO A 24 -8.65 -18.33 -2.12
N LEU A 25 -8.85 -19.65 -2.29
CA LEU A 25 -10.00 -20.36 -1.72
C LEU A 25 -9.96 -20.41 -0.18
N ILE A 26 -8.76 -20.59 0.37
CA ILE A 26 -8.53 -20.58 1.82
C ILE A 26 -7.58 -19.42 2.12
N ARG A 27 -8.07 -18.45 2.90
CA ARG A 27 -7.28 -17.30 3.34
C ARG A 27 -6.90 -17.47 4.80
N ARG A 28 -5.63 -17.30 5.13
CA ARG A 28 -5.20 -17.22 6.52
C ARG A 28 -5.60 -15.88 7.15
N GLY A 29 -5.80 -15.89 8.46
CA GLY A 29 -5.96 -14.66 9.22
C GLY A 29 -4.72 -13.76 9.07
N ILE A 30 -4.95 -12.48 8.95
CA ILE A 30 -3.90 -11.47 8.80
C ILE A 30 -3.24 -11.25 10.16
N PRO A 31 -1.90 -11.26 10.26
CA PRO A 31 -1.21 -10.90 11.50
C PRO A 31 -1.45 -9.42 11.85
N GLU A 32 -1.70 -9.11 13.12
CA GLU A 32 -1.93 -7.74 13.63
C GLU A 32 -0.84 -6.72 13.25
N ARG A 33 0.36 -7.19 12.96
CA ARG A 33 1.50 -6.33 12.58
C ARG A 33 1.76 -6.28 11.08
N LEU A 34 0.80 -6.71 10.27
CA LEU A 34 0.95 -6.61 8.83
C LEU A 34 1.00 -5.14 8.41
N ARG A 35 1.91 -4.83 7.50
CA ARG A 35 2.01 -3.53 6.85
C ARG A 35 1.42 -3.65 5.44
N GLY A 36 0.11 -3.47 5.34
CA GLY A 36 -0.59 -3.43 4.06
C GLY A 36 -0.61 -2.04 3.45
N GLN A 37 -1.63 -1.74 2.67
CA GLN A 37 -1.79 -0.46 1.99
C GLN A 37 -1.83 0.72 2.97
N LEU A 38 -1.15 1.81 2.62
CA LEU A 38 -1.17 3.04 3.40
C LEU A 38 -2.58 3.67 3.40
N ARG A 39 -3.05 4.09 4.58
CA ARG A 39 -4.22 4.95 4.77
C ARG A 39 -3.77 6.36 5.12
N TRP A 40 -4.47 7.34 4.61
CA TRP A 40 -4.20 8.73 4.90
C TRP A 40 -5.46 9.44 5.40
N TYR A 41 -5.30 10.18 6.49
CA TYR A 41 -6.34 10.98 7.15
C TYR A 41 -6.08 12.45 6.88
N ALA A 42 -6.84 13.04 5.96
CA ALA A 42 -6.67 14.44 5.53
C ALA A 42 -6.95 15.43 6.65
N ASP A 43 -7.92 15.13 7.53
CA ASP A 43 -8.30 15.92 8.68
C ASP A 43 -7.16 16.16 9.67
N ARG A 44 -6.29 15.16 9.84
CA ARG A 44 -5.11 15.22 10.71
C ARG A 44 -3.88 15.80 10.02
N CYS A 45 -3.91 15.86 8.70
CA CYS A 45 -2.78 16.36 7.92
C CYS A 45 -2.61 17.88 8.07
N THR A 46 -1.37 18.34 8.18
CA THR A 46 -1.01 19.76 8.22
C THR A 46 -0.29 20.25 6.97
N GLY A 47 -0.10 19.35 5.99
CA GLY A 47 0.61 19.67 4.77
C GLY A 47 2.12 19.94 4.95
N CYS A 48 2.74 19.35 5.99
CA CYS A 48 4.17 19.60 6.30
C CYS A 48 5.15 18.93 5.32
N GLY A 49 4.72 17.90 4.60
CA GLY A 49 5.53 17.21 3.60
C GLY A 49 6.66 16.32 4.14
N LEU A 50 6.71 16.04 5.45
CA LEU A 50 7.75 15.16 6.02
C LEU A 50 7.63 13.73 5.47
N CYS A 51 6.41 13.22 5.32
CA CYS A 51 6.17 11.88 4.79
C CYS A 51 6.72 11.67 3.36
N THR A 52 6.73 12.72 2.54
CA THR A 52 7.27 12.66 1.19
C THR A 52 8.81 12.72 1.20
N LYS A 53 9.40 13.51 2.10
CA LYS A 53 10.85 13.67 2.23
C LYS A 53 11.52 12.43 2.81
N ASP A 54 10.88 11.82 3.80
CA ASP A 54 11.42 10.65 4.51
C ASP A 54 11.12 9.32 3.80
N CYS A 55 10.40 9.37 2.67
CA CYS A 55 10.09 8.17 1.90
C CYS A 55 11.31 7.70 1.09
N PRO A 56 11.92 6.54 1.40
CA PRO A 56 13.12 6.08 0.69
C PRO A 56 12.87 5.73 -0.78
N ALA A 57 11.62 5.40 -1.11
CA ALA A 57 11.23 4.97 -2.45
C ALA A 57 10.51 6.07 -3.26
N ASN A 58 10.39 7.30 -2.72
CA ASN A 58 9.62 8.39 -3.33
C ASN A 58 8.21 7.94 -3.78
N ALA A 59 7.56 7.15 -2.94
CA ALA A 59 6.24 6.59 -3.22
C ALA A 59 5.09 7.55 -2.87
N LEU A 60 5.37 8.67 -2.20
CA LEU A 60 4.38 9.64 -1.74
C LEU A 60 4.66 11.01 -2.34
N GLU A 61 3.61 11.63 -2.85
CA GLU A 61 3.64 13.00 -3.32
C GLU A 61 2.47 13.75 -2.69
N LEU A 62 2.76 14.83 -1.96
CA LEU A 62 1.75 15.65 -1.31
C LEU A 62 1.61 16.97 -2.06
N MET A 63 0.45 17.23 -2.59
CA MET A 63 0.07 18.47 -3.25
C MET A 63 -0.77 19.31 -2.29
N VAL A 64 -0.26 20.50 -1.98
CA VAL A 64 -0.91 21.43 -1.07
C VAL A 64 -1.61 22.50 -1.90
N LEU A 65 -2.94 22.45 -1.96
CA LEU A 65 -3.75 23.43 -2.66
C LEU A 65 -3.98 24.67 -1.78
N GLU A 66 -4.47 24.44 -0.57
CA GLU A 66 -4.69 25.49 0.39
C GLU A 66 -4.47 25.02 1.83
N LYS A 67 -3.55 25.67 2.55
CA LYS A 67 -3.23 25.28 3.93
C LYS A 67 -4.30 25.68 4.95
N LYS A 68 -4.98 26.81 4.73
CA LYS A 68 -5.98 27.34 5.68
C LYS A 68 -7.21 26.46 5.74
N SER A 69 -7.70 26.00 4.59
CA SER A 69 -8.87 25.12 4.47
C SER A 69 -8.49 23.62 4.49
N LYS A 70 -7.21 23.30 4.75
CA LYS A 70 -6.69 21.92 4.76
C LYS A 70 -6.98 21.13 3.47
N ARG A 71 -6.94 21.82 2.34
CA ARG A 71 -7.12 21.18 1.03
C ARG A 71 -5.81 20.61 0.55
N PHE A 72 -5.68 19.31 0.66
CA PHE A 72 -4.49 18.55 0.27
C PHE A 72 -4.89 17.38 -0.60
N VAL A 73 -4.05 17.05 -1.57
CA VAL A 73 -4.16 15.83 -2.37
C VAL A 73 -2.88 15.05 -2.18
N MET A 74 -2.99 13.80 -1.79
CA MET A 74 -1.86 12.89 -1.70
C MET A 74 -1.93 11.87 -2.83
N ARG A 75 -0.87 11.79 -3.63
CA ARG A 75 -0.67 10.74 -4.63
C ARG A 75 0.25 9.68 -4.05
N TYR A 76 -0.23 8.47 -4.01
CA TYR A 76 0.48 7.32 -3.47
C TYR A 76 0.78 6.31 -4.58
N HIS A 77 2.05 6.08 -4.81
CA HIS A 77 2.58 5.09 -5.74
C HIS A 77 2.81 3.77 -5.01
N LEU A 78 1.78 2.92 -5.03
CA LEU A 78 1.84 1.60 -4.40
C LEU A 78 2.90 0.71 -5.04
N ASP A 79 3.11 0.86 -6.35
CA ASP A 79 4.14 0.13 -7.12
C ASP A 79 5.58 0.45 -6.72
N ARG A 80 5.81 1.56 -6.02
CA ARG A 80 7.12 1.96 -5.51
C ARG A 80 7.27 1.72 -4.02
N CYS A 81 6.16 1.58 -3.29
CA CYS A 81 6.18 1.49 -1.84
C CYS A 81 6.84 0.19 -1.36
N VAL A 82 7.80 0.31 -0.45
CA VAL A 82 8.48 -0.83 0.20
C VAL A 82 7.88 -1.19 1.56
N PHE A 83 6.74 -0.62 1.92
CA PHE A 83 6.01 -0.89 3.16
C PHE A 83 6.84 -0.74 4.45
N CYS A 84 7.83 0.14 4.46
CA CYS A 84 8.73 0.36 5.60
C CYS A 84 8.06 1.07 6.78
N ALA A 85 6.91 1.71 6.59
CA ALA A 85 6.18 2.52 7.57
C ALA A 85 6.94 3.77 8.07
N GLN A 86 8.04 4.19 7.40
CA GLN A 86 8.79 5.38 7.79
C GLN A 86 7.91 6.64 7.76
N CYS A 87 7.06 6.79 6.75
CA CYS A 87 6.13 7.91 6.63
C CYS A 87 5.14 7.99 7.80
N VAL A 88 4.73 6.84 8.37
CA VAL A 88 3.86 6.78 9.55
C VAL A 88 4.61 7.27 10.79
N GLN A 89 5.87 6.82 10.97
CA GLN A 89 6.70 7.23 12.11
C GLN A 89 7.08 8.72 12.05
N SER A 90 7.33 9.25 10.86
CA SER A 90 7.64 10.66 10.65
C SER A 90 6.44 11.59 10.84
N CYS A 91 5.21 11.05 10.79
CA CYS A 91 4.01 11.85 10.91
C CYS A 91 3.65 12.14 12.37
N ARG A 92 3.99 13.35 12.86
CA ARG A 92 3.71 13.78 14.23
C ARG A 92 2.21 13.89 14.56
N PHE A 93 1.36 13.98 13.55
CA PHE A 93 -0.08 14.18 13.70
C PHE A 93 -0.87 12.89 13.46
N HIS A 94 -0.18 11.75 13.32
CA HIS A 94 -0.81 10.45 13.06
C HIS A 94 -1.82 10.49 11.91
N GLY A 95 -1.52 11.26 10.87
CA GLY A 95 -2.33 11.34 9.65
C GLY A 95 -2.09 10.21 8.66
N LEU A 96 -1.19 9.27 8.97
CA LEU A 96 -0.85 8.13 8.15
C LEU A 96 -0.83 6.85 8.99
N GLU A 97 -1.36 5.78 8.41
CA GLU A 97 -1.43 4.47 9.04
C GLU A 97 -1.23 3.37 8.00
N MET A 98 -0.62 2.25 8.39
CA MET A 98 -0.56 1.06 7.53
C MET A 98 -1.80 0.20 7.81
N SER A 99 -2.56 -0.09 6.78
CA SER A 99 -3.75 -0.94 6.89
C SER A 99 -3.33 -2.41 7.05
N ASP A 100 -4.04 -3.13 7.88
CA ASP A 100 -3.98 -4.58 8.00
C ASP A 100 -5.02 -5.28 7.09
N GLU A 101 -6.07 -4.57 6.67
CA GLU A 101 -7.16 -5.13 5.87
C GLU A 101 -6.85 -5.25 4.37
N ARG A 102 -6.05 -4.32 3.83
CA ARG A 102 -5.71 -4.27 2.40
C ARG A 102 -4.26 -4.64 2.18
N TRP A 103 -4.02 -5.90 1.92
CA TRP A 103 -2.69 -6.45 1.66
C TRP A 103 -2.59 -7.20 0.32
N GLU A 104 -3.73 -7.57 -0.25
CA GLU A 104 -3.79 -8.22 -1.56
C GLU A 104 -3.69 -7.16 -2.65
N LEU A 105 -2.46 -6.93 -3.11
CA LEU A 105 -2.12 -5.85 -4.02
C LEU A 105 -1.65 -6.46 -5.33
N ALA A 106 -2.60 -6.83 -6.19
CA ALA A 106 -2.34 -7.39 -7.49
C ALA A 106 -3.23 -6.73 -8.55
N ALA A 107 -2.63 -6.36 -9.69
CA ALA A 107 -3.35 -5.82 -10.82
C ALA A 107 -2.66 -6.24 -12.13
N LEU A 108 -3.40 -6.25 -13.24
CA LEU A 108 -2.88 -6.57 -14.56
C LEU A 108 -2.14 -5.39 -15.21
N THR A 109 -2.49 -4.18 -14.81
CA THR A 109 -1.91 -2.93 -15.30
C THR A 109 -1.34 -2.11 -14.16
N ARG A 110 -0.56 -1.07 -14.46
CA ARG A 110 0.10 -0.21 -13.47
C ARG A 110 -0.82 0.87 -12.89
N GLU A 111 -1.85 1.22 -13.60
CA GLU A 111 -2.75 2.34 -13.26
C GLU A 111 -3.41 2.21 -11.88
N PRO A 112 -3.93 1.02 -11.46
CA PRO A 112 -4.53 0.85 -10.15
C PRO A 112 -3.55 1.00 -8.97
N PHE A 113 -2.24 0.99 -9.24
CA PHE A 113 -1.22 1.19 -8.22
C PHE A 113 -0.91 2.67 -7.93
N VAL A 114 -1.52 3.59 -8.66
CA VAL A 114 -1.46 5.01 -8.34
C VAL A 114 -2.76 5.43 -7.68
N ILE A 115 -2.71 5.61 -6.38
CA ILE A 115 -3.87 5.91 -5.54
C ILE A 115 -3.87 7.38 -5.18
N TYR A 116 -5.01 8.01 -5.29
CA TYR A 116 -5.20 9.40 -4.90
C TYR A 116 -6.07 9.48 -3.66
N TYR A 117 -5.60 10.21 -2.67
CA TYR A 117 -6.33 10.51 -1.46
C TYR A 117 -6.62 12.01 -1.41
N GLY A 118 -7.83 12.37 -1.04
CA GLY A 118 -8.27 13.76 -0.94
C GLY A 118 -9.72 13.92 -1.34
N ASP A 119 -10.19 15.17 -1.42
CA ASP A 119 -11.51 15.48 -1.92
C ASP A 119 -11.54 15.28 -3.46
N GLU A 120 -12.62 14.72 -3.97
CA GLU A 120 -12.77 14.40 -5.40
C GLU A 120 -12.64 15.65 -6.29
N ALA A 121 -13.17 16.78 -5.82
CA ALA A 121 -13.05 18.06 -6.53
C ALA A 121 -11.59 18.54 -6.63
N ASP A 122 -10.81 18.34 -5.55
CA ASP A 122 -9.41 18.71 -5.50
C ASP A 122 -8.55 17.79 -6.36
N ILE A 123 -8.83 16.49 -6.34
CA ILE A 123 -8.15 15.51 -7.20
C ILE A 123 -8.38 15.85 -8.68
N ARG A 124 -9.63 16.16 -9.07
CA ARG A 124 -9.94 16.58 -10.45
C ARG A 124 -9.21 17.86 -10.86
N SER A 125 -9.10 18.82 -9.96
CA SER A 125 -8.39 20.08 -10.23
C SER A 125 -6.90 19.87 -10.49
N VAL A 126 -6.29 18.89 -9.81
CA VAL A 126 -4.87 18.56 -9.95
C VAL A 126 -4.59 17.72 -11.19
N LEU A 127 -5.47 16.80 -11.52
CA LEU A 127 -5.26 15.89 -12.64
C LEU A 127 -5.64 16.49 -14.01
N GLY A 128 -6.51 17.51 -14.04
CA GLY A 128 -7.06 18.04 -15.30
C GLY A 128 -7.83 17.01 -16.15
N GLN A 129 -8.13 15.84 -15.59
CA GLN A 129 -8.81 14.70 -16.20
C GLN A 129 -9.77 14.05 -15.19
N PRO A 130 -10.75 13.27 -15.64
CA PRO A 130 -11.62 12.53 -14.73
C PRO A 130 -10.78 11.61 -13.83
N ALA A 131 -11.08 11.65 -12.52
CA ALA A 131 -10.36 10.90 -11.51
C ALA A 131 -10.30 9.39 -11.83
N PRO A 132 -9.17 8.73 -11.60
CA PRO A 132 -9.07 7.28 -11.76
C PRO A 132 -10.03 6.55 -10.82
N THR A 133 -10.44 5.36 -11.20
CA THR A 133 -11.57 4.58 -10.68
C THR A 133 -11.47 4.17 -9.19
N GLU A 134 -10.33 4.35 -8.54
CA GLU A 134 -10.15 4.07 -7.10
C GLU A 134 -9.88 5.36 -6.30
N ILE A 135 -10.95 6.05 -5.98
CA ILE A 135 -10.93 7.07 -4.92
C ILE A 135 -11.25 6.33 -3.63
N VAL A 136 -10.29 6.27 -2.71
CA VAL A 136 -10.57 5.80 -1.34
C VAL A 136 -11.16 6.99 -0.60
N PRO A 137 -12.47 6.97 -0.28
CA PRO A 137 -13.09 8.05 0.47
C PRO A 137 -12.43 8.15 1.84
N VAL A 138 -12.14 9.36 2.24
CA VAL A 138 -11.67 9.68 3.59
C VAL A 138 -12.86 9.50 4.53
N THR A 139 -12.89 8.39 5.28
CA THR A 139 -13.83 8.19 6.41
C THR A 139 -13.17 8.56 7.71
#